data_fa5ac31d7f5eaf01ce74a0ce4fc0fabb
#
_entry.id   fa5ac31d7f5eaf01ce74a0ce4fc0fabb
#
_cell.length_a   1.000
_cell.length_b   1.000
_cell.length_c   1.000
_cell.angle_alpha   90.00
_cell.angle_beta   90.00
_cell.angle_gamma   90.00
#
_symmetry.space_group_name_H-M   'P 1'
#
loop_
_entity.id
_entity.type
_entity.pdbx_description
1 polymer ?
#
loop_
_entity_poly.entity_id
_entity_poly.type
_entity_poly.pdbx_seq_one_letter_code
_entity_poly.pdbx_strand_id
1 'polypeptide(L)'
;MGPVVLFDKSFLQSLSVDESVWFDHFFLPVVSPLFFVETLADLTKQQRPGSLRTPEDEVRVIADKTPVLSGAPCVHHSQLCIANLLGHHAPHVGQIPVAGGRPVRGAEGKPGVVFENSPEAEAFARWQRGRFHEVERDLASNWRAMLSELNLPEIAQRIRALGITPQTCKSVEEAYGIAAALVHSRYEPQQQLGLLFAFVQMPAYLRASIVHRWSEAGFPPLAHYASYAAHVLQVELFFQIALAANLISADRPSNRVDIAYLFYLPFCHIFVSGDKLHRRCAPVFLTKQQDFVWAAELKDDLARINRELMATSEVERQQGLHTLAPRPPGDSSTLLVSLWEKHAFGSPSEDGAEPPFSHEAQRKLVEHVNSFAKAP
;
A
#
# COMPACT_ATOMS: atom_id res chain seq x y z
N MET A 1 -11.68 -14.76 -0.40
CA MET A 1 -11.17 -13.37 -0.47
C MET A 1 -10.06 -13.32 -1.52
N GLY A 2 -10.03 -12.24 -2.32
CA GLY A 2 -9.01 -12.02 -3.32
C GLY A 2 -7.63 -11.66 -2.74
N PRO A 3 -6.60 -11.62 -3.60
CA PRO A 3 -5.27 -11.18 -3.21
C PRO A 3 -5.23 -9.74 -2.70
N VAL A 4 -4.33 -9.45 -1.75
CA VAL A 4 -4.07 -8.09 -1.27
C VAL A 4 -3.21 -7.35 -2.32
N VAL A 5 -3.71 -6.21 -2.81
CA VAL A 5 -3.07 -5.43 -3.88
C VAL A 5 -2.75 -4.02 -3.40
N LEU A 6 -1.48 -3.64 -3.46
CA LEU A 6 -1.05 -2.24 -3.40
C LEU A 6 -1.14 -1.66 -4.82
N PHE A 7 -1.64 -0.45 -4.93
CA PHE A 7 -1.75 0.26 -6.20
C PHE A 7 -1.34 1.73 -6.05
N ASP A 8 -0.89 2.33 -7.13
CA ASP A 8 -0.62 3.76 -7.20
C ASP A 8 -1.76 4.53 -7.89
N LYS A 9 -1.72 5.84 -7.80
CA LYS A 9 -2.72 6.70 -8.44
C LYS A 9 -2.77 6.52 -9.96
N SER A 10 -1.63 6.28 -10.62
CA SER A 10 -1.54 6.16 -12.06
C SER A 10 -2.33 4.95 -12.59
N PHE A 11 -2.31 3.84 -11.85
CA PHE A 11 -3.12 2.67 -12.19
C PHE A 11 -4.62 2.99 -12.13
N LEU A 12 -5.09 3.53 -11.00
CA LEU A 12 -6.51 3.82 -10.83
C LEU A 12 -7.02 4.87 -11.83
N GLN A 13 -6.17 5.86 -12.16
CA GLN A 13 -6.48 6.82 -13.23
C GLN A 13 -6.71 6.16 -14.59
N SER A 14 -5.99 5.10 -14.89
CA SER A 14 -6.06 4.39 -16.17
C SER A 14 -7.36 3.59 -16.36
N LEU A 15 -8.01 3.16 -15.28
CA LEU A 15 -9.23 2.36 -15.32
C LEU A 15 -10.44 3.19 -15.76
N SER A 16 -11.44 2.55 -16.37
CA SER A 16 -12.82 3.05 -16.38
C SER A 16 -13.49 2.83 -15.03
N VAL A 17 -14.68 3.37 -14.83
CA VAL A 17 -15.46 3.12 -13.59
C VAL A 17 -15.82 1.65 -13.49
N ASP A 18 -16.27 1.03 -14.59
CA ASP A 18 -16.64 -0.40 -14.60
C ASP A 18 -15.44 -1.31 -14.29
N GLU A 19 -14.27 -1.01 -14.89
CA GLU A 19 -13.03 -1.75 -14.59
C GLU A 19 -12.63 -1.61 -13.12
N SER A 20 -12.87 -0.44 -12.50
CA SER A 20 -12.58 -0.23 -11.07
C SER A 20 -13.52 -1.04 -10.16
N VAL A 21 -14.77 -1.28 -10.57
CA VAL A 21 -15.69 -2.17 -9.84
C VAL A 21 -15.16 -3.60 -9.83
N TRP A 22 -14.68 -4.11 -10.97
CA TRP A 22 -14.09 -5.44 -11.02
C TRP A 22 -12.78 -5.55 -10.26
N PHE A 23 -11.98 -4.48 -10.25
CA PHE A 23 -10.78 -4.41 -9.41
C PHE A 23 -11.14 -4.50 -7.91
N ASP A 24 -12.13 -3.72 -7.44
CA ASP A 24 -12.61 -3.78 -6.05
C ASP A 24 -13.26 -5.13 -5.70
N HIS A 25 -13.89 -5.78 -6.68
CA HIS A 25 -14.53 -7.08 -6.49
C HIS A 25 -13.55 -8.25 -6.36
N PHE A 26 -12.51 -8.29 -7.20
CA PHE A 26 -11.57 -9.42 -7.22
C PHE A 26 -10.39 -9.29 -6.28
N PHE A 27 -10.09 -8.11 -5.77
CA PHE A 27 -8.93 -7.86 -4.92
C PHE A 27 -9.30 -7.28 -3.56
N LEU A 28 -8.33 -7.27 -2.64
CA LEU A 28 -8.33 -6.47 -1.42
C LEU A 28 -7.36 -5.31 -1.59
N PRO A 29 -7.83 -4.15 -2.07
CA PRO A 29 -6.95 -3.02 -2.35
C PRO A 29 -6.44 -2.34 -1.08
N VAL A 30 -5.13 -2.04 -1.05
CA VAL A 30 -4.48 -1.26 0.01
C VAL A 30 -4.57 0.21 -0.37
N VAL A 31 -5.45 0.95 0.28
CA VAL A 31 -5.54 2.40 0.13
C VAL A 31 -4.47 3.05 1.01
N SER A 32 -3.30 3.35 0.42
CA SER A 32 -2.21 3.96 1.17
C SER A 32 -2.49 5.43 1.50
N PRO A 33 -1.97 5.97 2.61
CA PRO A 33 -2.06 7.42 2.89
C PRO A 33 -1.44 8.28 1.79
N LEU A 34 -0.45 7.75 1.05
CA LEU A 34 0.14 8.44 -0.08
C LEU A 34 -0.86 8.63 -1.21
N PHE A 35 -1.65 7.59 -1.54
CA PHE A 35 -2.70 7.67 -2.54
C PHE A 35 -3.73 8.76 -2.20
N PHE A 36 -4.13 8.84 -0.91
CA PHE A 36 -5.03 9.89 -0.43
C PHE A 36 -4.44 11.29 -0.66
N VAL A 37 -3.20 11.51 -0.18
CA VAL A 37 -2.54 12.83 -0.28
C VAL A 37 -2.25 13.22 -1.72
N GLU A 38 -1.83 12.29 -2.58
CA GLU A 38 -1.61 12.54 -4.00
C GLU A 38 -2.92 12.90 -4.73
N THR A 39 -4.02 12.24 -4.36
CA THR A 39 -5.33 12.56 -4.92
C THR A 39 -5.78 13.94 -4.48
N LEU A 40 -5.67 14.23 -3.19
CA LEU A 40 -5.96 15.54 -2.62
C LEU A 40 -5.13 16.65 -3.26
N ALA A 41 -3.85 16.41 -3.52
CA ALA A 41 -2.94 17.40 -4.12
C ALA A 41 -3.37 17.84 -5.53
N ASP A 42 -4.20 17.08 -6.22
CA ASP A 42 -4.74 17.49 -7.52
C ASP A 42 -5.71 18.68 -7.42
N LEU A 43 -6.31 18.97 -6.25
CA LEU A 43 -7.17 20.14 -6.04
C LEU A 43 -6.46 21.49 -6.33
N THR A 44 -5.14 21.52 -6.20
CA THR A 44 -4.34 22.73 -6.44
C THR A 44 -3.44 22.61 -7.67
N LYS A 45 -3.70 21.61 -8.51
CA LYS A 45 -2.98 21.42 -9.77
C LYS A 45 -3.37 22.50 -10.77
N GLN A 46 -2.37 23.10 -11.40
CA GLN A 46 -2.64 24.03 -12.50
C GLN A 46 -3.36 23.30 -13.63
N GLN A 47 -4.50 23.85 -14.03
CA GLN A 47 -5.25 23.33 -15.16
C GLN A 47 -4.41 23.42 -16.44
N ARG A 48 -4.31 22.33 -17.17
CA ARG A 48 -3.60 22.35 -18.45
C ARG A 48 -4.37 23.19 -19.46
N PRO A 49 -3.70 24.02 -20.28
CA PRO A 49 -4.36 24.72 -21.36
C PRO A 49 -5.16 23.75 -22.23
N GLY A 50 -6.45 24.04 -22.44
CA GLY A 50 -7.35 23.19 -23.22
C GLY A 50 -7.97 22.00 -22.46
N SER A 51 -7.68 21.82 -21.17
CA SER A 51 -8.39 20.82 -20.35
C SER A 51 -9.83 21.29 -20.11
N LEU A 52 -10.78 20.37 -20.35
CA LEU A 52 -12.20 20.59 -20.04
C LEU A 52 -12.54 20.25 -18.57
N ARG A 53 -11.61 19.63 -17.84
CA ARG A 53 -11.81 19.21 -16.43
C ARG A 53 -11.17 20.20 -15.49
N THR A 54 -11.91 20.55 -14.45
CA THR A 54 -11.38 21.30 -13.32
C THR A 54 -10.52 20.40 -12.41
N PRO A 55 -9.69 20.95 -11.51
CA PRO A 55 -8.99 20.16 -10.48
C PRO A 55 -9.95 19.32 -9.65
N GLU A 56 -11.10 19.83 -9.29
CA GLU A 56 -12.16 19.13 -8.57
C GLU A 56 -12.71 17.94 -9.36
N ASP A 57 -12.89 18.09 -10.68
CA ASP A 57 -13.33 16.99 -11.54
C ASP A 57 -12.29 15.89 -11.61
N GLU A 58 -10.99 16.23 -11.64
CA GLU A 58 -9.91 15.23 -11.60
C GLU A 58 -9.96 14.41 -10.30
N VAL A 59 -10.10 15.07 -9.15
CA VAL A 59 -10.22 14.40 -7.85
C VAL A 59 -11.49 13.56 -7.77
N ARG A 60 -12.63 14.07 -8.26
CA ARG A 60 -13.90 13.34 -8.28
C ARG A 60 -13.80 12.05 -9.09
N VAL A 61 -13.20 12.10 -10.28
CA VAL A 61 -13.01 10.90 -11.13
C VAL A 61 -12.17 9.84 -10.42
N ILE A 62 -11.15 10.23 -9.66
CA ILE A 62 -10.37 9.29 -8.87
C ILE A 62 -11.20 8.74 -7.72
N ALA A 63 -11.92 9.59 -7.01
CA ALA A 63 -12.78 9.20 -5.90
C ALA A 63 -13.87 8.20 -6.34
N ASP A 64 -14.47 8.39 -7.52
CA ASP A 64 -15.46 7.47 -8.10
C ASP A 64 -14.92 6.07 -8.36
N LYS A 65 -13.61 5.94 -8.60
CA LYS A 65 -12.93 4.67 -8.86
C LYS A 65 -12.25 4.07 -7.62
N THR A 66 -12.18 4.84 -6.52
CA THR A 66 -11.50 4.37 -5.30
C THR A 66 -12.28 3.24 -4.66
N PRO A 67 -11.65 2.10 -4.36
CA PRO A 67 -12.27 0.98 -3.69
C PRO A 67 -12.84 1.39 -2.33
N VAL A 68 -14.14 1.19 -2.13
CA VAL A 68 -14.85 1.60 -0.91
C VAL A 68 -15.36 0.38 -0.14
N LEU A 69 -15.71 -0.69 -0.86
CA LEU A 69 -16.33 -1.88 -0.27
C LEU A 69 -15.28 -2.86 0.28
N SER A 70 -14.20 -3.08 -0.46
CA SER A 70 -13.13 -3.99 -0.08
C SER A 70 -11.83 -3.27 0.28
N GLY A 71 -11.67 -2.00 -0.14
CA GLY A 71 -10.49 -1.20 0.15
C GLY A 71 -10.38 -0.84 1.63
N ALA A 72 -9.21 -1.09 2.21
CA ALA A 72 -8.93 -0.75 3.59
C ALA A 72 -7.90 0.38 3.66
N PRO A 73 -8.18 1.48 4.39
CA PRO A 73 -7.21 2.54 4.62
C PRO A 73 -6.06 1.99 5.46
N CYS A 74 -4.85 2.12 4.93
CA CYS A 74 -3.65 1.65 5.60
C CYS A 74 -3.14 2.69 6.61
N VAL A 75 -2.55 2.23 7.70
CA VAL A 75 -1.87 3.08 8.69
C VAL A 75 -0.67 3.76 8.04
N HIS A 76 -0.41 5.01 8.40
CA HIS A 76 0.76 5.74 7.91
C HIS A 76 2.07 5.06 8.32
N HIS A 77 3.02 4.95 7.38
CA HIS A 77 4.29 4.24 7.60
C HIS A 77 5.07 4.71 8.83
N SER A 78 5.05 6.01 9.17
CA SER A 78 5.74 6.52 10.36
C SER A 78 5.13 5.95 11.66
N GLN A 79 3.80 5.82 11.73
CA GLN A 79 3.12 5.24 12.89
C GLN A 79 3.43 3.74 13.01
N LEU A 80 3.48 3.03 11.88
CA LEU A 80 3.89 1.62 11.85
C LEU A 80 5.34 1.44 12.30
N CYS A 81 6.26 2.32 11.87
CA CYS A 81 7.65 2.31 12.34
C CYS A 81 7.73 2.52 13.85
N ILE A 82 7.01 3.53 14.37
CA ILE A 82 6.96 3.80 15.81
C ILE A 82 6.45 2.58 16.57
N ALA A 83 5.32 2.03 16.16
CA ALA A 83 4.74 0.84 16.78
C ALA A 83 5.71 -0.35 16.76
N ASN A 84 6.36 -0.60 15.60
CA ASN A 84 7.31 -1.69 15.44
C ASN A 84 8.55 -1.52 16.32
N LEU A 85 9.10 -0.30 16.44
CA LEU A 85 10.19 0.02 17.36
C LEU A 85 9.80 -0.12 18.83
N LEU A 86 8.54 0.10 19.18
CA LEU A 86 7.98 -0.13 20.52
C LEU A 86 7.61 -1.60 20.75
N GLY A 87 7.81 -2.49 19.77
CA GLY A 87 7.67 -3.95 19.90
C GLY A 87 6.36 -4.53 19.42
N HIS A 88 5.53 -3.75 18.78
CA HIS A 88 4.38 -4.31 18.08
C HIS A 88 4.83 -5.04 16.81
N HIS A 89 4.23 -6.19 16.55
CA HIS A 89 4.51 -6.91 15.31
C HIS A 89 3.98 -6.12 14.13
N ALA A 90 4.81 -6.00 13.08
CA ALA A 90 4.34 -5.53 11.78
C ALA A 90 3.56 -6.66 11.08
N PRO A 91 2.47 -6.34 10.39
CA PRO A 91 1.77 -7.31 9.57
C PRO A 91 2.69 -7.91 8.48
N HIS A 92 2.36 -9.12 8.06
CA HIS A 92 3.05 -9.83 6.99
C HIS A 92 2.33 -9.67 5.65
N VAL A 93 2.90 -10.25 4.60
CA VAL A 93 2.29 -10.30 3.27
C VAL A 93 0.85 -10.84 3.36
N GLY A 94 -0.08 -10.14 2.74
CA GLY A 94 -1.50 -10.44 2.79
C GLY A 94 -2.25 -9.87 3.99
N GLN A 95 -1.60 -9.12 4.87
CA GLN A 95 -2.22 -8.50 6.04
C GLN A 95 -2.11 -6.98 5.95
N ILE A 96 -3.23 -6.31 5.72
CA ILE A 96 -3.28 -4.84 5.66
C ILE A 96 -3.30 -4.28 7.09
N PRO A 97 -2.34 -3.41 7.47
CA PRO A 97 -2.42 -2.68 8.74
C PRO A 97 -3.48 -1.58 8.64
N VAL A 98 -4.72 -1.92 8.96
CA VAL A 98 -5.88 -1.02 8.83
C VAL A 98 -5.86 0.07 9.87
N ALA A 99 -6.08 1.32 9.45
CA ALA A 99 -6.21 2.47 10.33
C ALA A 99 -7.62 2.55 10.96
N GLY A 100 -7.72 3.15 12.13
CA GLY A 100 -8.98 3.58 12.73
C GLY A 100 -9.75 2.53 13.53
N GLY A 101 -9.15 1.37 13.81
CA GLY A 101 -9.81 0.36 14.66
C GLY A 101 -9.89 0.80 16.13
N ARG A 102 -11.08 0.75 16.74
CA ARG A 102 -11.29 1.00 18.16
C ARG A 102 -11.44 -0.32 18.93
N PRO A 103 -10.57 -0.59 19.93
CA PRO A 103 -10.73 -1.79 20.74
C PRO A 103 -12.03 -1.73 21.55
N VAL A 104 -12.76 -2.82 21.55
CA VAL A 104 -14.00 -2.99 22.29
C VAL A 104 -13.92 -4.29 23.09
N ARG A 105 -14.71 -4.37 24.17
CA ARG A 105 -14.96 -5.63 24.85
C ARG A 105 -16.40 -6.01 24.62
N GLY A 106 -16.62 -7.18 24.07
CA GLY A 106 -17.95 -7.77 23.91
C GLY A 106 -18.61 -8.11 25.27
N ALA A 107 -19.88 -8.45 25.25
CA ALA A 107 -20.68 -8.75 26.46
C ALA A 107 -20.06 -9.90 27.31
N GLU A 108 -19.33 -10.82 26.71
CA GLU A 108 -18.63 -11.92 27.39
C GLU A 108 -17.17 -11.56 27.77
N GLY A 109 -16.79 -10.29 27.73
CA GLY A 109 -15.43 -9.85 28.00
C GLY A 109 -14.39 -10.15 26.88
N LYS A 110 -14.80 -10.73 25.78
CA LYS A 110 -13.93 -11.03 24.64
C LYS A 110 -13.42 -9.73 23.99
N PRO A 111 -12.10 -9.61 23.78
CA PRO A 111 -11.58 -8.45 23.09
C PRO A 111 -11.97 -8.50 21.60
N GLY A 112 -12.30 -7.35 21.05
CA GLY A 112 -12.60 -7.17 19.64
C GLY A 112 -12.15 -5.81 19.16
N VAL A 113 -12.23 -5.56 17.86
CA VAL A 113 -11.94 -4.26 17.25
C VAL A 113 -13.11 -3.90 16.36
N VAL A 114 -13.67 -2.73 16.56
CA VAL A 114 -14.69 -2.15 15.68
C VAL A 114 -14.02 -1.11 14.80
N PHE A 115 -14.16 -1.28 13.50
CA PHE A 115 -13.72 -0.29 12.53
C PHE A 115 -14.89 0.61 12.19
N GLU A 116 -14.74 1.88 12.48
CA GLU A 116 -15.63 2.94 12.01
C GLU A 116 -15.14 3.43 10.64
N ASN A 117 -15.98 4.15 9.91
CA ASN A 117 -15.53 4.79 8.66
C ASN A 117 -14.31 5.69 8.95
N SER A 118 -13.24 5.48 8.22
CA SER A 118 -12.07 6.32 8.38
C SER A 118 -12.33 7.74 7.84
N PRO A 119 -11.64 8.77 8.35
CA PRO A 119 -11.72 10.12 7.79
C PRO A 119 -11.43 10.16 6.29
N GLU A 120 -10.53 9.29 5.80
CA GLU A 120 -10.22 9.16 4.39
C GLU A 120 -11.40 8.62 3.58
N ALA A 121 -12.07 7.57 4.07
CA ALA A 121 -13.26 7.03 3.41
C ALA A 121 -14.40 8.06 3.35
N GLU A 122 -14.61 8.82 4.43
CA GLU A 122 -15.57 9.93 4.45
C GLU A 122 -15.19 11.05 3.47
N ALA A 123 -13.88 11.34 3.34
CA ALA A 123 -13.39 12.34 2.38
C ALA A 123 -13.67 11.88 0.94
N PHE A 124 -13.34 10.64 0.57
CA PHE A 124 -13.63 10.10 -0.75
C PHE A 124 -15.14 10.14 -1.05
N ALA A 125 -15.99 9.76 -0.10
CA ALA A 125 -17.44 9.82 -0.27
C ALA A 125 -17.98 11.25 -0.49
N ARG A 126 -17.35 12.27 0.08
CA ARG A 126 -17.65 13.68 -0.20
C ARG A 126 -17.16 14.11 -1.58
N TRP A 127 -15.93 13.75 -1.95
CA TRP A 127 -15.31 14.10 -3.23
C TRP A 127 -16.06 13.51 -4.43
N GLN A 128 -16.60 12.28 -4.30
CA GLN A 128 -17.52 11.69 -5.28
C GLN A 128 -18.73 12.61 -5.59
N ARG A 129 -19.20 13.33 -4.57
CA ARG A 129 -20.31 14.30 -4.69
C ARG A 129 -19.85 15.72 -5.06
N GLY A 130 -18.57 15.90 -5.39
CA GLY A 130 -17.99 17.20 -5.69
C GLY A 130 -17.95 18.16 -4.48
N ARG A 131 -17.92 17.63 -3.24
CA ARG A 131 -17.90 18.43 -2.02
C ARG A 131 -16.51 18.40 -1.39
N PHE A 132 -15.86 19.55 -1.35
CA PHE A 132 -14.52 19.75 -0.81
C PHE A 132 -14.55 20.74 0.33
N HIS A 133 -13.77 20.46 1.39
CA HIS A 133 -13.55 21.41 2.47
C HIS A 133 -12.41 22.39 2.11
N GLU A 134 -12.46 23.58 2.69
CA GLU A 134 -11.40 24.59 2.50
C GLU A 134 -10.06 24.07 3.05
N VAL A 135 -10.08 23.44 4.22
CA VAL A 135 -8.88 22.84 4.82
C VAL A 135 -8.22 21.77 3.91
N GLU A 136 -8.97 21.10 3.05
CA GLU A 136 -8.44 20.15 2.08
C GLU A 136 -7.63 20.84 0.98
N ARG A 137 -8.05 22.04 0.56
CA ARG A 137 -7.31 22.89 -0.40
C ARG A 137 -6.02 23.43 0.22
N ASP A 138 -6.08 23.85 1.49
CA ASP A 138 -4.90 24.28 2.23
C ASP A 138 -3.88 23.16 2.38
N LEU A 139 -4.34 21.95 2.74
CA LEU A 139 -3.49 20.76 2.82
C LEU A 139 -2.87 20.40 1.48
N ALA A 140 -3.64 20.46 0.38
CA ALA A 140 -3.15 20.23 -0.98
C ALA A 140 -2.07 21.24 -1.36
N SER A 141 -2.28 22.52 -1.05
CA SER A 141 -1.32 23.61 -1.32
C SER A 141 -0.04 23.42 -0.51
N ASN A 142 -0.15 23.15 0.78
CA ASN A 142 0.99 22.90 1.67
C ASN A 142 1.80 21.67 1.24
N TRP A 143 1.13 20.61 0.84
CA TRP A 143 1.80 19.39 0.34
C TRP A 143 2.62 19.69 -0.92
N ARG A 144 2.05 20.43 -1.87
CA ARG A 144 2.77 20.84 -3.09
C ARG A 144 3.94 21.76 -2.79
N ALA A 145 3.77 22.74 -1.90
CA ALA A 145 4.84 23.61 -1.46
C ALA A 145 5.99 22.79 -0.84
N MET A 146 5.68 21.91 0.09
CA MET A 146 6.66 21.01 0.73
C MET A 146 7.42 20.16 -0.29
N LEU A 147 6.73 19.60 -1.30
CA LEU A 147 7.40 18.84 -2.36
C LEU A 147 8.30 19.73 -3.23
N SER A 148 7.89 20.96 -3.55
CA SER A 148 8.70 21.89 -4.36
C SER A 148 9.93 22.38 -3.62
N GLU A 149 9.95 22.37 -2.29
CA GLU A 149 11.07 22.74 -1.44
C GLU A 149 12.12 21.62 -1.29
N LEU A 150 11.79 20.39 -1.72
CA LEU A 150 12.73 19.27 -1.65
C LEU A 150 13.91 19.50 -2.60
N ASN A 151 15.08 19.73 -2.02
CA ASN A 151 16.34 19.88 -2.76
C ASN A 151 17.01 18.51 -2.99
N LEU A 152 16.44 17.70 -3.90
CA LEU A 152 16.99 16.38 -4.24
C LEU A 152 18.42 16.47 -4.81
N PRO A 153 18.81 17.47 -5.62
CA PRO A 153 20.19 17.66 -6.06
C PRO A 153 21.18 17.80 -4.90
N GLU A 154 20.83 18.54 -3.86
CA GLU A 154 21.69 18.70 -2.68
C GLU A 154 21.85 17.37 -1.92
N ILE A 155 20.74 16.61 -1.74
CA ILE A 155 20.79 15.27 -1.15
C ILE A 155 21.75 14.38 -1.95
N ALA A 156 21.59 14.35 -3.27
CA ALA A 156 22.47 13.58 -4.15
C ALA A 156 23.95 13.98 -4.00
N GLN A 157 24.23 15.28 -3.92
CA GLN A 157 25.58 15.79 -3.74
C GLN A 157 26.19 15.37 -2.40
N ARG A 158 25.44 15.44 -1.31
CA ARG A 158 25.91 15.00 0.02
C ARG A 158 26.24 13.51 0.03
N ILE A 159 25.44 12.68 -0.59
CA ILE A 159 25.71 11.23 -0.68
C ILE A 159 26.89 10.92 -1.60
N ARG A 160 27.09 11.69 -2.70
CA ARG A 160 28.30 11.58 -3.55
C ARG A 160 29.58 11.90 -2.79
N ALA A 161 29.55 12.86 -1.86
CA ALA A 161 30.70 13.16 -1.01
C ALA A 161 31.11 11.97 -0.11
N LEU A 162 30.21 11.01 0.13
CA LEU A 162 30.50 9.75 0.83
C LEU A 162 31.06 8.65 -0.09
N GLY A 163 31.31 8.94 -1.38
CA GLY A 163 31.88 8.00 -2.35
C GLY A 163 30.85 7.22 -3.18
N ILE A 164 29.56 7.48 -3.03
CA ILE A 164 28.51 6.85 -3.84
C ILE A 164 28.25 7.71 -5.08
N THR A 165 28.70 7.21 -6.23
CA THR A 165 28.67 7.93 -7.50
C THR A 165 28.14 7.02 -8.62
N PRO A 166 27.83 7.55 -9.82
CA PRO A 166 27.46 6.72 -10.97
C PRO A 166 28.53 5.68 -11.38
N GLN A 167 29.77 5.90 -10.97
CA GLN A 167 30.88 4.96 -11.23
C GLN A 167 30.93 3.82 -10.22
N THR A 168 30.54 4.07 -8.97
CA THR A 168 30.59 3.10 -7.86
C THR A 168 29.27 2.37 -7.64
N CYS A 169 28.15 2.87 -8.22
CA CYS A 169 26.82 2.24 -8.14
C CYS A 169 26.14 2.42 -9.51
N LYS A 170 25.98 1.34 -10.26
CA LYS A 170 25.58 1.36 -11.68
C LYS A 170 24.16 0.86 -11.94
N SER A 171 23.55 0.19 -10.97
CA SER A 171 22.21 -0.39 -11.13
C SER A 171 21.35 -0.22 -9.87
N VAL A 172 20.05 -0.41 -10.02
CA VAL A 172 19.09 -0.38 -8.88
C VAL A 172 19.36 -1.54 -7.92
N GLU A 173 19.83 -2.68 -8.40
CA GLU A 173 20.20 -3.84 -7.61
C GLU A 173 21.44 -3.53 -6.74
N GLU A 174 22.44 -2.85 -7.31
CA GLU A 174 23.61 -2.40 -6.54
C GLU A 174 23.22 -1.38 -5.47
N ALA A 175 22.35 -0.40 -5.82
CA ALA A 175 21.85 0.58 -4.85
C ALA A 175 21.06 -0.10 -3.71
N TYR A 176 20.22 -1.08 -4.04
CA TYR A 176 19.51 -1.90 -3.06
C TYR A 176 20.49 -2.69 -2.18
N GLY A 177 21.49 -3.33 -2.78
CA GLY A 177 22.51 -4.10 -2.06
C GLY A 177 23.30 -3.24 -1.06
N ILE A 178 23.68 -2.02 -1.44
CA ILE A 178 24.35 -1.07 -0.53
C ILE A 178 23.42 -0.68 0.61
N ALA A 179 22.16 -0.33 0.32
CA ALA A 179 21.17 0.02 1.34
C ALA A 179 20.90 -1.15 2.31
N ALA A 180 20.76 -2.37 1.78
CA ALA A 180 20.60 -3.58 2.57
C ALA A 180 21.80 -3.84 3.48
N ALA A 181 23.01 -3.74 2.95
CA ALA A 181 24.24 -3.93 3.73
C ALA A 181 24.33 -2.95 4.91
N LEU A 182 23.94 -1.68 4.70
CA LEU A 182 23.89 -0.67 5.77
C LEU A 182 22.89 -1.03 6.86
N VAL A 183 21.67 -1.45 6.49
CA VAL A 183 20.61 -1.78 7.46
C VAL A 183 20.88 -3.08 8.22
N HIS A 184 21.55 -4.06 7.58
CA HIS A 184 21.90 -5.33 8.21
C HIS A 184 23.25 -5.31 8.93
N SER A 185 24.01 -4.19 8.81
CA SER A 185 25.29 -4.03 9.48
C SER A 185 25.13 -4.14 11.00
N ARG A 186 26.08 -4.85 11.62
CA ARG A 186 26.21 -4.87 13.09
C ARG A 186 27.10 -3.74 13.61
N TYR A 187 27.74 -3.00 12.70
CA TYR A 187 28.57 -1.86 13.06
C TYR A 187 27.70 -0.62 13.29
N GLU A 188 27.95 0.07 14.39
CA GLU A 188 27.29 1.32 14.75
C GLU A 188 25.75 1.30 14.65
N PRO A 189 25.09 0.32 15.29
CA PRO A 189 23.64 0.18 15.22
C PRO A 189 22.90 1.43 15.74
N GLN A 190 23.53 2.22 16.60
CA GLN A 190 22.99 3.49 17.08
C GLN A 190 22.84 4.54 15.98
N GLN A 191 23.75 4.55 14.98
CA GLN A 191 23.65 5.46 13.83
C GLN A 191 22.45 5.09 12.93
N GLN A 192 22.19 3.79 12.72
CA GLN A 192 21.03 3.33 11.98
C GLN A 192 19.74 3.80 12.65
N LEU A 193 19.65 3.67 13.96
CA LEU A 193 18.48 4.16 14.73
C LEU A 193 18.37 5.68 14.66
N GLY A 194 19.49 6.41 14.72
CA GLY A 194 19.53 7.87 14.56
C GLY A 194 19.03 8.33 13.20
N LEU A 195 19.44 7.66 12.12
CA LEU A 195 18.94 7.91 10.76
C LEU A 195 17.45 7.64 10.65
N LEU A 196 16.99 6.50 11.18
CA LEU A 196 15.57 6.17 11.18
C LEU A 196 14.74 7.20 11.95
N PHE A 197 15.22 7.65 13.12
CA PHE A 197 14.55 8.70 13.88
C PHE A 197 14.41 10.01 13.10
N ALA A 198 15.43 10.36 12.31
CA ALA A 198 15.36 11.52 11.44
C ALA A 198 14.35 11.34 10.29
N PHE A 199 14.36 10.19 9.62
CA PHE A 199 13.45 9.93 8.50
C PHE A 199 11.98 9.87 8.91
N VAL A 200 11.66 9.19 10.01
CA VAL A 200 10.26 9.08 10.49
C VAL A 200 9.85 10.25 11.40
N GLN A 201 10.71 11.25 11.56
CA GLN A 201 10.52 12.40 12.46
C GLN A 201 10.09 11.96 13.88
N MET A 202 10.85 10.99 14.43
CA MET A 202 10.54 10.37 15.72
C MET A 202 10.34 11.39 16.83
N PRO A 203 9.17 11.41 17.51
CA PRO A 203 8.93 12.30 18.63
C PRO A 203 9.98 12.12 19.73
N ALA A 204 10.52 13.24 20.24
CA ALA A 204 11.62 13.22 21.20
C ALA A 204 11.31 12.40 22.47
N TYR A 205 10.06 12.46 22.94
CA TYR A 205 9.62 11.74 24.16
C TYR A 205 9.60 10.20 24.00
N LEU A 206 9.59 9.66 22.76
CA LEU A 206 9.62 8.21 22.49
C LEU A 206 11.04 7.67 22.36
N ARG A 207 12.03 8.52 22.01
CA ARG A 207 13.39 8.07 21.68
C ARG A 207 14.05 7.31 22.82
N ALA A 208 13.94 7.82 24.04
CA ALA A 208 14.54 7.18 25.21
C ALA A 208 13.96 5.77 25.47
N SER A 209 12.63 5.63 25.39
CA SER A 209 11.96 4.34 25.58
C SER A 209 12.34 3.31 24.51
N ILE A 210 12.49 3.75 23.25
CA ILE A 210 12.92 2.87 22.15
C ILE A 210 14.36 2.41 22.36
N VAL A 211 15.28 3.33 22.70
CA VAL A 211 16.69 3.00 22.94
C VAL A 211 16.83 2.06 24.16
N HIS A 212 16.09 2.33 25.23
CA HIS A 212 16.08 1.48 26.42
C HIS A 212 15.63 0.07 26.08
N ARG A 213 14.48 -0.10 25.44
CA ARG A 213 13.96 -1.40 25.00
C ARG A 213 14.94 -2.15 24.08
N TRP A 214 15.59 -1.44 23.15
CA TRP A 214 16.57 -2.03 22.27
C TRP A 214 17.82 -2.50 23.02
N SER A 215 18.26 -1.71 24.04
CA SER A 215 19.37 -2.10 24.91
C SER A 215 19.07 -3.35 25.74
N GLU A 216 17.84 -3.47 26.28
CA GLU A 216 17.39 -4.67 27.01
C GLU A 216 17.39 -5.92 26.11
N ALA A 217 17.15 -5.76 24.81
CA ALA A 217 17.26 -6.83 23.81
C ALA A 217 18.71 -7.15 23.41
N GLY A 218 19.72 -6.47 23.96
CA GLY A 218 21.13 -6.69 23.64
C GLY A 218 21.58 -6.07 22.32
N PHE A 219 20.93 -5.02 21.85
CA PHE A 219 21.23 -4.31 20.59
C PHE A 219 21.28 -5.22 19.36
N PRO A 220 20.27 -6.06 19.09
CA PRO A 220 20.25 -6.85 17.88
C PRO A 220 20.23 -5.95 16.64
N PRO A 221 20.63 -6.44 15.45
CA PRO A 221 20.48 -5.71 14.20
C PRO A 221 19.06 -5.19 14.03
N LEU A 222 18.91 -3.98 13.48
CA LEU A 222 17.60 -3.33 13.33
C LEU A 222 16.60 -4.22 12.58
N ALA A 223 17.05 -4.95 11.56
CA ALA A 223 16.22 -5.87 10.80
C ALA A 223 15.60 -7.00 11.63
N HIS A 224 16.26 -7.42 12.72
CA HIS A 224 15.73 -8.43 13.66
C HIS A 224 14.90 -7.80 14.78
N TYR A 225 15.24 -6.59 15.19
CA TYR A 225 14.57 -5.89 16.28
C TYR A 225 13.23 -5.28 15.85
N ALA A 226 13.22 -4.63 14.68
CA ALA A 226 12.07 -3.91 14.14
C ALA A 226 12.09 -4.02 12.59
N SER A 227 11.65 -5.16 12.07
CA SER A 227 11.77 -5.54 10.67
C SER A 227 11.11 -4.56 9.70
N TYR A 228 9.94 -4.02 10.05
CA TYR A 228 9.26 -3.04 9.22
C TYR A 228 10.00 -1.68 9.21
N ALA A 229 10.43 -1.22 10.37
CA ALA A 229 11.22 0.01 10.48
C ALA A 229 12.55 -0.11 9.72
N ALA A 230 13.18 -1.30 9.73
CA ALA A 230 14.36 -1.60 8.93
C ALA A 230 14.06 -1.55 7.42
N HIS A 231 12.91 -2.10 6.98
CA HIS A 231 12.48 -2.01 5.59
C HIS A 231 12.30 -0.54 5.14
N VAL A 232 11.64 0.28 5.94
CA VAL A 232 11.46 1.71 5.64
C VAL A 232 12.81 2.42 5.56
N LEU A 233 13.74 2.16 6.50
CA LEU A 233 15.09 2.71 6.43
C LEU A 233 15.84 2.27 5.17
N GLN A 234 15.69 1.01 4.77
CA GLN A 234 16.32 0.48 3.56
C GLN A 234 15.80 1.18 2.29
N VAL A 235 14.49 1.40 2.18
CA VAL A 235 13.89 2.14 1.06
C VAL A 235 14.38 3.59 1.04
N GLU A 236 14.49 4.25 2.18
CA GLU A 236 15.01 5.62 2.30
C GLU A 236 16.46 5.71 1.85
N LEU A 237 17.31 4.82 2.35
CA LEU A 237 18.72 4.77 1.96
C LEU A 237 18.87 4.44 0.47
N PHE A 238 18.11 3.47 -0.04
CA PHE A 238 18.07 3.15 -1.46
C PHE A 238 17.75 4.38 -2.30
N PHE A 239 16.72 5.16 -1.93
CA PHE A 239 16.34 6.37 -2.67
C PHE A 239 17.51 7.36 -2.73
N GLN A 240 18.16 7.65 -1.62
CA GLN A 240 19.28 8.60 -1.57
C GLN A 240 20.49 8.10 -2.36
N ILE A 241 20.81 6.81 -2.26
CA ILE A 241 21.89 6.16 -3.03
C ILE A 241 21.57 6.22 -4.52
N ALA A 242 20.34 5.89 -4.91
CA ALA A 242 19.92 5.91 -6.30
C ALA A 242 19.90 7.33 -6.91
N LEU A 243 19.57 8.36 -6.11
CA LEU A 243 19.75 9.77 -6.52
C LEU A 243 21.23 10.11 -6.77
N ALA A 244 22.11 9.75 -5.84
CA ALA A 244 23.53 10.03 -5.96
C ALA A 244 24.17 9.32 -7.17
N ALA A 245 23.71 8.12 -7.46
CA ALA A 245 24.15 7.31 -8.60
C ALA A 245 23.50 7.71 -9.94
N ASN A 246 22.66 8.74 -9.99
CA ASN A 246 21.85 9.12 -11.17
C ASN A 246 20.91 8.00 -11.68
N LEU A 247 20.59 7.04 -10.86
CA LEU A 247 19.61 6.00 -11.18
C LEU A 247 18.18 6.54 -11.06
N ILE A 248 17.93 7.52 -10.18
CA ILE A 248 16.70 8.28 -10.06
C ILE A 248 17.03 9.74 -10.34
N SER A 249 16.19 10.42 -11.15
CA SER A 249 16.40 11.84 -11.44
C SER A 249 16.16 12.69 -10.20
N ALA A 250 17.09 13.57 -9.91
CA ALA A 250 16.98 14.58 -8.86
C ALA A 250 16.13 15.79 -9.27
N ASP A 251 15.79 15.94 -10.56
CA ASP A 251 15.03 17.07 -11.08
C ASP A 251 13.51 16.94 -10.87
N ARG A 252 13.06 15.79 -10.37
CA ARG A 252 11.65 15.48 -10.18
C ARG A 252 11.34 15.18 -8.72
N PRO A 253 10.92 16.19 -7.91
CA PRO A 253 10.59 15.98 -6.50
C PRO A 253 9.51 14.91 -6.27
N SER A 254 8.59 14.70 -7.22
CA SER A 254 7.57 13.65 -7.16
C SER A 254 8.16 12.24 -7.05
N ASN A 255 9.40 12.00 -7.53
CA ASN A 255 10.06 10.70 -7.36
C ASN A 255 10.18 10.28 -5.89
N ARG A 256 10.18 11.26 -4.96
CA ARG A 256 10.17 10.98 -3.51
C ARG A 256 8.87 10.31 -3.08
N VAL A 257 7.74 10.74 -3.64
CA VAL A 257 6.42 10.17 -3.34
C VAL A 257 6.29 8.80 -4.00
N ASP A 258 6.72 8.68 -5.26
CA ASP A 258 6.67 7.41 -5.99
C ASP A 258 7.46 6.33 -5.23
N ILE A 259 8.67 6.62 -4.77
CA ILE A 259 9.48 5.66 -4.00
C ILE A 259 8.85 5.35 -2.63
N ALA A 260 8.12 6.28 -2.03
CA ALA A 260 7.49 6.04 -0.74
C ALA A 260 6.36 4.98 -0.78
N TYR A 261 5.77 4.68 -1.96
CA TYR A 261 4.87 3.53 -2.10
C TYR A 261 5.55 2.21 -1.71
N LEU A 262 6.85 2.09 -1.92
CA LEU A 262 7.60 0.88 -1.57
C LEU A 262 7.60 0.57 -0.06
N PHE A 263 7.28 1.55 0.80
CA PHE A 263 7.10 1.30 2.24
C PHE A 263 5.98 0.31 2.53
N TYR A 264 4.98 0.20 1.65
CA TYR A 264 3.79 -0.63 1.83
C TYR A 264 3.90 -2.00 1.17
N LEU A 265 5.00 -2.29 0.45
CA LEU A 265 5.23 -3.60 -0.19
C LEU A 265 5.16 -4.78 0.79
N PRO A 266 5.64 -4.68 2.05
CA PRO A 266 5.58 -5.82 2.97
C PRO A 266 4.17 -6.36 3.23
N PHE A 267 3.13 -5.60 2.93
CA PHE A 267 1.74 -5.97 3.25
C PHE A 267 0.96 -6.57 2.09
N CYS A 268 1.39 -6.36 0.85
CA CYS A 268 0.66 -6.79 -0.34
C CYS A 268 1.23 -8.08 -0.95
N HIS A 269 0.37 -8.82 -1.66
CA HIS A 269 0.79 -9.89 -2.55
C HIS A 269 1.22 -9.35 -3.90
N ILE A 270 0.56 -8.28 -4.35
CA ILE A 270 0.74 -7.72 -5.68
C ILE A 270 0.91 -6.20 -5.56
N PHE A 271 1.87 -5.64 -6.29
CA PHE A 271 1.97 -4.21 -6.50
C PHE A 271 1.69 -3.87 -7.95
N VAL A 272 0.65 -3.07 -8.18
CA VAL A 272 0.22 -2.64 -9.52
C VAL A 272 0.54 -1.17 -9.71
N SER A 273 1.24 -0.83 -10.79
CA SER A 273 1.56 0.55 -11.13
C SER A 273 1.77 0.77 -12.62
N GLY A 274 1.40 1.96 -13.10
CA GLY A 274 1.73 2.47 -14.43
C GLY A 274 2.99 3.34 -14.47
N ASP A 275 3.67 3.54 -13.35
CA ASP A 275 4.87 4.37 -13.28
C ASP A 275 6.14 3.58 -13.63
N LYS A 276 6.94 4.13 -14.56
CA LYS A 276 8.21 3.53 -14.99
C LYS A 276 9.24 3.43 -13.87
N LEU A 277 9.18 4.32 -12.88
CA LEU A 277 10.08 4.27 -11.72
C LEU A 277 9.74 3.08 -10.84
N HIS A 278 8.44 2.83 -10.57
CA HIS A 278 7.99 1.64 -9.87
C HIS A 278 8.38 0.37 -10.59
N ARG A 279 8.14 0.29 -11.92
CA ARG A 279 8.54 -0.88 -12.74
C ARG A 279 10.01 -1.21 -12.63
N ARG A 280 10.86 -0.19 -12.48
CA ARG A 280 12.31 -0.37 -12.36
C ARG A 280 12.77 -0.67 -10.93
N CYS A 281 12.16 -0.02 -9.93
CA CYS A 281 12.65 -0.06 -8.56
C CYS A 281 11.91 -1.07 -7.67
N ALA A 282 10.61 -1.33 -7.88
CA ALA A 282 9.86 -2.22 -7.01
C ALA A 282 10.37 -3.66 -7.00
N PRO A 283 10.78 -4.26 -8.14
CA PRO A 283 11.18 -5.67 -8.18
C PRO A 283 12.31 -6.04 -7.23
N VAL A 284 13.26 -5.12 -6.92
CA VAL A 284 14.37 -5.43 -6.01
C VAL A 284 13.94 -5.53 -4.54
N PHE A 285 12.74 -5.02 -4.20
CA PHE A 285 12.17 -5.10 -2.85
C PHE A 285 11.17 -6.23 -2.68
N LEU A 286 10.71 -6.84 -3.77
CA LEU A 286 9.72 -7.91 -3.72
C LEU A 286 10.35 -9.24 -3.32
N THR A 287 9.61 -10.01 -2.54
CA THR A 287 9.93 -11.40 -2.22
C THR A 287 9.42 -12.33 -3.33
N LYS A 288 9.80 -13.61 -3.28
CA LYS A 288 9.30 -14.64 -4.21
C LYS A 288 7.78 -14.87 -4.11
N GLN A 289 7.17 -14.44 -3.00
CA GLN A 289 5.72 -14.54 -2.75
C GLN A 289 4.95 -13.31 -3.22
N GLN A 290 5.59 -12.38 -3.92
CA GLN A 290 4.99 -11.14 -4.35
C GLN A 290 5.24 -10.91 -5.84
N ASP A 291 4.36 -10.16 -6.49
CA ASP A 291 4.45 -9.81 -7.90
C ASP A 291 4.36 -8.30 -8.11
N PHE A 292 5.12 -7.81 -9.09
CA PHE A 292 4.87 -6.52 -9.70
C PHE A 292 4.08 -6.71 -10.99
N VAL A 293 2.98 -5.99 -11.12
CA VAL A 293 2.11 -6.05 -12.31
C VAL A 293 2.08 -4.67 -12.99
N TRP A 294 2.31 -4.67 -14.28
CA TRP A 294 2.19 -3.44 -15.05
C TRP A 294 0.72 -3.06 -15.24
N ALA A 295 0.40 -1.79 -14.96
CA ALA A 295 -0.98 -1.31 -14.93
C ALA A 295 -1.77 -1.60 -16.22
N ALA A 296 -1.14 -1.50 -17.40
CA ALA A 296 -1.81 -1.76 -18.67
C ALA A 296 -2.24 -3.22 -18.80
N GLU A 297 -1.40 -4.16 -18.34
CA GLU A 297 -1.70 -5.60 -18.42
C GLU A 297 -2.92 -5.98 -17.58
N LEU A 298 -2.97 -5.50 -16.33
CA LEU A 298 -4.13 -5.76 -15.48
C LEU A 298 -5.39 -5.04 -15.99
N LYS A 299 -5.25 -3.80 -16.48
CA LYS A 299 -6.35 -3.06 -17.09
C LYS A 299 -6.96 -3.81 -18.27
N ASP A 300 -6.12 -4.32 -19.18
CA ASP A 300 -6.59 -5.04 -20.36
C ASP A 300 -7.38 -6.29 -19.99
N ASP A 301 -6.96 -7.00 -18.95
CA ASP A 301 -7.66 -8.17 -18.44
C ASP A 301 -8.98 -7.79 -17.72
N LEU A 302 -8.99 -6.74 -16.91
CA LEU A 302 -10.23 -6.20 -16.31
C LEU A 302 -11.24 -5.74 -17.38
N ALA A 303 -10.76 -5.10 -18.46
CA ALA A 303 -11.61 -4.68 -19.58
C ALA A 303 -12.18 -5.89 -20.34
N ARG A 304 -11.42 -6.98 -20.49
CA ARG A 304 -11.89 -8.25 -21.07
C ARG A 304 -13.01 -8.82 -20.21
N ILE A 305 -12.77 -8.96 -18.91
CA ILE A 305 -13.75 -9.47 -17.95
C ILE A 305 -15.04 -8.64 -17.95
N ASN A 306 -14.91 -7.31 -17.96
CA ASN A 306 -16.06 -6.43 -18.05
C ASN A 306 -16.92 -6.73 -19.28
N ARG A 307 -16.29 -6.89 -20.47
CA ARG A 307 -17.02 -7.25 -21.70
C ARG A 307 -17.72 -8.61 -21.60
N GLU A 308 -17.06 -9.62 -21.07
CA GLU A 308 -17.60 -10.97 -20.91
C GLU A 308 -18.80 -11.00 -19.97
N LEU A 309 -18.69 -10.37 -18.80
CA LEU A 309 -19.74 -10.35 -17.80
C LEU A 309 -20.91 -9.42 -18.18
N MET A 310 -20.65 -8.33 -18.90
CA MET A 310 -21.70 -7.47 -19.44
C MET A 310 -22.49 -8.12 -20.60
N ALA A 311 -21.93 -9.14 -21.24
CA ALA A 311 -22.62 -9.93 -22.27
C ALA A 311 -23.58 -10.99 -21.68
N THR A 312 -23.55 -11.27 -20.37
CA THR A 312 -24.51 -12.16 -19.69
C THR A 312 -25.91 -11.53 -19.65
N SER A 313 -26.91 -12.34 -19.43
CA SER A 313 -28.31 -11.88 -19.38
C SER A 313 -28.54 -10.91 -18.21
N GLU A 314 -29.51 -10.03 -18.35
CA GLU A 314 -29.90 -9.09 -17.29
C GLU A 314 -30.32 -9.82 -16.01
N VAL A 315 -31.01 -10.95 -16.14
CA VAL A 315 -31.46 -11.78 -15.01
C VAL A 315 -30.27 -12.33 -14.23
N GLU A 316 -29.19 -12.76 -14.89
CA GLU A 316 -27.97 -13.22 -14.24
C GLU A 316 -27.27 -12.05 -13.52
N ARG A 317 -27.18 -10.89 -14.15
CA ARG A 317 -26.54 -9.69 -13.54
C ARG A 317 -27.28 -9.18 -12.32
N GLN A 318 -28.61 -9.30 -12.25
CA GLN A 318 -29.43 -8.92 -11.09
C GLN A 318 -29.18 -9.79 -9.86
N GLN A 319 -28.53 -10.95 -10.00
CA GLN A 319 -28.17 -11.80 -8.85
C GLN A 319 -27.01 -11.22 -8.01
N GLY A 320 -26.38 -10.13 -8.45
CA GLY A 320 -25.28 -9.46 -7.78
C GLY A 320 -23.90 -10.02 -8.13
N LEU A 321 -22.88 -9.18 -7.94
CA LEU A 321 -21.52 -9.46 -8.39
C LEU A 321 -20.94 -10.76 -7.83
N HIS A 322 -21.17 -11.06 -6.55
CA HIS A 322 -20.64 -12.28 -5.92
C HIS A 322 -21.23 -13.58 -6.47
N THR A 323 -22.47 -13.53 -6.93
CA THR A 323 -23.14 -14.69 -7.57
C THR A 323 -22.72 -14.80 -9.03
N LEU A 324 -22.65 -13.66 -9.71
CA LEU A 324 -22.30 -13.59 -11.13
C LEU A 324 -20.83 -14.01 -11.37
N ALA A 325 -19.92 -13.54 -10.54
CA ALA A 325 -18.49 -13.80 -10.67
C ALA A 325 -17.82 -14.00 -9.31
N PRO A 326 -18.03 -15.17 -8.65
CA PRO A 326 -17.40 -15.47 -7.36
C PRO A 326 -15.87 -15.59 -7.46
N ARG A 327 -15.35 -15.78 -8.66
CA ARG A 327 -13.93 -15.82 -9.05
C ARG A 327 -13.76 -15.16 -10.41
N PRO A 328 -12.55 -14.70 -10.75
CA PRO A 328 -12.27 -14.20 -12.09
C PRO A 328 -12.60 -15.24 -13.14
N PRO A 329 -13.34 -14.90 -14.21
CA PRO A 329 -13.63 -15.82 -15.31
C PRO A 329 -12.39 -15.98 -16.20
N GLY A 330 -12.23 -17.19 -16.77
CA GLY A 330 -11.12 -17.56 -17.63
C GLY A 330 -10.33 -18.74 -17.11
N ASP A 331 -9.18 -18.96 -17.68
CA ASP A 331 -8.23 -19.99 -17.30
C ASP A 331 -6.90 -19.36 -16.85
N SER A 332 -5.97 -20.19 -16.41
CA SER A 332 -4.64 -19.78 -15.92
C SER A 332 -3.75 -19.09 -16.96
N SER A 333 -4.17 -19.03 -18.23
CA SER A 333 -3.49 -18.25 -19.26
C SER A 333 -3.75 -16.74 -19.14
N THR A 334 -4.80 -16.35 -18.40
CA THR A 334 -5.11 -14.95 -18.15
C THR A 334 -4.39 -14.46 -16.90
N LEU A 335 -3.92 -13.20 -16.92
CA LEU A 335 -3.15 -12.63 -15.83
C LEU A 335 -3.92 -12.67 -14.50
N LEU A 336 -5.18 -12.23 -14.50
CA LEU A 336 -5.95 -12.10 -13.28
C LEU A 336 -6.25 -13.47 -12.65
N VAL A 337 -6.56 -14.49 -13.45
CA VAL A 337 -6.76 -15.85 -12.96
C VAL A 337 -5.48 -16.42 -12.37
N SER A 338 -4.33 -16.26 -13.07
CA SER A 338 -3.04 -16.73 -12.58
C SER A 338 -2.63 -16.07 -11.26
N LEU A 339 -2.89 -14.77 -11.09
CA LEU A 339 -2.67 -14.05 -9.84
C LEU A 339 -3.58 -14.56 -8.71
N TRP A 340 -4.82 -14.88 -9.03
CA TRP A 340 -5.76 -15.45 -8.08
C TRP A 340 -5.34 -16.86 -7.63
N GLU A 341 -4.99 -17.73 -8.56
CA GLU A 341 -4.49 -19.09 -8.26
C GLU A 341 -3.24 -19.06 -7.38
N LYS A 342 -2.35 -18.08 -7.61
CA LYS A 342 -1.13 -17.92 -6.84
C LYS A 342 -1.36 -17.35 -5.43
N HIS A 343 -2.29 -16.40 -5.26
CA HIS A 343 -2.34 -15.55 -4.07
C HIS A 343 -3.68 -15.55 -3.32
N ALA A 344 -4.78 -16.08 -3.88
CA ALA A 344 -6.06 -16.05 -3.20
C ALA A 344 -6.08 -17.01 -2.00
N PHE A 345 -6.67 -16.57 -0.90
CA PHE A 345 -6.88 -17.43 0.26
C PHE A 345 -7.82 -18.60 -0.12
N GLY A 346 -7.39 -19.82 0.12
CA GLY A 346 -8.15 -21.03 -0.17
C GLY A 346 -7.82 -21.70 -1.51
N SER A 347 -6.72 -21.35 -2.16
CA SER A 347 -6.10 -22.28 -3.11
C SER A 347 -5.86 -23.60 -2.37
N PRO A 348 -6.28 -24.76 -2.92
CA PRO A 348 -6.01 -26.04 -2.28
C PRO A 348 -4.50 -26.13 -2.08
N SER A 349 -4.05 -26.27 -0.84
CA SER A 349 -2.70 -26.78 -0.61
C SER A 349 -2.66 -28.13 -1.33
N GLU A 350 -1.63 -28.40 -2.12
CA GLU A 350 -1.39 -29.70 -2.77
C GLU A 350 -1.32 -30.85 -1.73
N ASP A 351 -1.12 -30.53 -0.46
CA ASP A 351 -1.35 -31.41 0.66
C ASP A 351 -2.84 -31.37 1.01
N GLY A 352 -3.58 -32.42 0.69
CA GLY A 352 -4.98 -32.64 0.98
C GLY A 352 -5.34 -32.62 2.48
N ALA A 353 -4.92 -31.58 3.17
CA ALA A 353 -5.27 -31.31 4.54
C ALA A 353 -6.76 -30.98 4.59
N GLU A 354 -7.53 -31.84 5.25
CA GLU A 354 -8.90 -31.54 5.64
C GLU A 354 -8.96 -30.15 6.28
N PRO A 355 -10.01 -29.37 6.02
CA PRO A 355 -10.17 -28.06 6.63
C PRO A 355 -10.06 -28.22 8.15
N PRO A 356 -9.42 -27.24 8.85
CA PRO A 356 -9.12 -27.33 10.29
C PRO A 356 -10.38 -27.46 11.19
N PHE A 357 -11.55 -27.42 10.59
CA PHE A 357 -12.85 -27.58 11.27
C PHE A 357 -13.63 -28.74 10.65
N SER A 358 -14.06 -29.67 11.51
CA SER A 358 -15.01 -30.72 11.11
C SER A 358 -16.32 -30.09 10.59
N HIS A 359 -17.05 -30.81 9.73
CA HIS A 359 -18.37 -30.36 9.24
C HIS A 359 -19.34 -30.00 10.38
N GLU A 360 -19.22 -30.67 11.52
CA GLU A 360 -20.02 -30.37 12.72
C GLU A 360 -19.61 -29.03 13.36
N ALA A 361 -18.31 -28.72 13.42
CA ALA A 361 -17.82 -27.44 13.92
C ALA A 361 -18.19 -26.28 12.98
N GLN A 362 -18.14 -26.49 11.67
CA GLN A 362 -18.63 -25.52 10.67
C GLN A 362 -20.10 -25.22 10.84
N ARG A 363 -20.94 -26.28 11.01
CA ARG A 363 -22.38 -26.11 11.24
C ARG A 363 -22.67 -25.34 12.53
N LYS A 364 -22.00 -25.67 13.63
CA LYS A 364 -22.12 -24.95 14.90
C LYS A 364 -21.72 -23.49 14.79
N LEU A 365 -20.66 -23.18 14.02
CA LEU A 365 -20.23 -21.82 13.75
C LEU A 365 -21.31 -21.04 12.96
N VAL A 366 -21.86 -21.63 11.91
CA VAL A 366 -22.93 -21.03 11.11
C VAL A 366 -24.20 -20.82 11.96
N GLU A 367 -24.58 -21.77 12.78
CA GLU A 367 -25.72 -21.65 13.71
C GLU A 367 -25.46 -20.52 14.72
N HIS A 368 -24.24 -20.40 15.24
CA HIS A 368 -23.85 -19.35 16.17
C HIS A 368 -23.90 -17.97 15.50
N VAL A 369 -23.33 -17.82 14.30
CA VAL A 369 -23.38 -16.56 13.53
C VAL A 369 -24.84 -16.17 13.20
N ASN A 370 -25.66 -17.12 12.78
CA ASN A 370 -27.07 -16.87 12.48
C ASN A 370 -27.88 -16.50 13.73
N SER A 371 -27.47 -16.89 14.93
CA SER A 371 -28.12 -16.46 16.17
C SER A 371 -27.94 -14.97 16.45
N PHE A 372 -26.83 -14.36 16.00
CA PHE A 372 -26.60 -12.90 16.09
C PHE A 372 -27.48 -12.11 15.11
N ALA A 373 -27.78 -12.68 13.93
CA ALA A 373 -28.63 -12.03 12.94
C ALA A 373 -30.12 -12.03 13.31
N LYS A 374 -30.52 -12.80 14.34
CA LYS A 374 -31.88 -12.92 14.81
C LYS A 374 -32.16 -12.21 16.14
N ALA A 375 -31.19 -11.52 16.71
CA ALA A 375 -31.41 -10.67 17.89
C ALA A 375 -32.08 -9.37 17.45
N PRO A 376 -33.19 -8.94 18.11
CA PRO A 376 -33.97 -7.77 17.75
C PRO A 376 -33.21 -6.45 17.95
#